data_ffc91b320438aa2b375ddea23f23156d
#
_entry.id   ffc91b320438aa2b375ddea23f23156d
#
_cell.length_a   1.000
_cell.length_b   1.000
_cell.length_c   1.000
_cell.angle_alpha   90.00
_cell.angle_beta   90.00
_cell.angle_gamma   90.00
#
_symmetry.space_group_name_H-M   'P 1'
#
loop_
_entity.id
_entity.type
_entity.pdbx_description
1 polymer ?
#
loop_
_entity_poly.entity_id
_entity_poly.type
_entity_poly.pdbx_seq_one_letter_code
_entity_poly.pdbx_strand_id
1 'polypeptide(L)'
;MFVIVNHTIRDAGRFWGDLRAAGSPPEGTKVHQMLPSTDGASAVCLWEADGVDTVRKLVDATVGSSSSNTYFAVDASNAMGLPR
;
A
#
# COMPACT_ATOMS: atom_id res chain seq x y z
N MET A 1 9.92 -0.09 -9.87
CA MET A 1 10.46 0.34 -8.56
C MET A 1 9.55 -0.21 -7.47
N PHE A 2 10.12 -0.61 -6.35
CA PHE A 2 9.35 -1.04 -5.19
C PHE A 2 9.09 0.13 -4.27
N VAL A 3 7.87 0.18 -3.71
CA VAL A 3 7.41 1.26 -2.84
C VAL A 3 6.76 0.64 -1.60
N ILE A 4 7.13 1.12 -0.43
CA ILE A 4 6.47 0.77 0.83
C ILE A 4 5.42 1.82 1.15
N VAL A 5 4.24 1.35 1.56
CA VAL A 5 3.19 2.20 2.11
C VAL A 5 2.93 1.78 3.55
N ASN A 6 3.02 2.74 4.47
CA ASN A 6 2.63 2.55 5.85
C ASN A 6 1.26 3.18 6.05
N HIS A 7 0.30 2.38 6.51
CA HIS A 7 -1.07 2.83 6.78
C HIS A 7 -1.29 2.94 8.28
N THR A 8 -1.76 4.10 8.74
CA THR A 8 -2.36 4.26 10.07
C THR A 8 -3.86 4.30 9.89
N ILE A 9 -4.55 3.27 10.37
CA ILE A 9 -5.96 3.01 10.04
C ILE A 9 -6.85 3.60 11.12
N ARG A 10 -7.78 4.51 10.73
CA ARG A 10 -8.76 5.12 11.62
C ARG A 10 -10.07 4.37 11.67
N ASP A 11 -10.44 3.72 10.57
CA ASP A 11 -11.68 2.96 10.43
C ASP A 11 -11.38 1.68 9.66
N ALA A 12 -11.15 0.59 10.40
CA ALA A 12 -10.72 -0.68 9.82
C ALA A 12 -11.78 -1.29 8.89
N GLY A 13 -13.04 -1.21 9.25
CA GLY A 13 -14.12 -1.75 8.42
C GLY A 13 -14.19 -1.07 7.07
N ARG A 14 -14.11 0.26 7.07
CA ARG A 14 -14.11 1.06 5.84
C ARG A 14 -12.84 0.85 5.03
N PHE A 15 -11.67 0.80 5.69
CA PHE A 15 -10.39 0.57 5.02
C PHE A 15 -10.41 -0.73 4.21
N TRP A 16 -10.76 -1.84 4.84
CA TRP A 16 -10.80 -3.14 4.17
C TRP A 16 -11.93 -3.23 3.15
N GLY A 17 -13.07 -2.60 3.45
CA GLY A 17 -14.20 -2.53 2.50
C GLY A 17 -13.84 -1.79 1.22
N ASP A 18 -13.19 -0.64 1.34
CA ASP A 18 -12.77 0.15 0.19
C ASP A 18 -11.68 -0.56 -0.64
N LEU A 19 -10.75 -1.26 0.03
CA LEU A 19 -9.76 -2.06 -0.68
C LEU A 19 -10.38 -3.18 -1.49
N ARG A 20 -11.34 -3.90 -0.91
CA ARG A 20 -12.05 -4.96 -1.63
C ARG A 20 -12.85 -4.42 -2.81
N ALA A 21 -13.49 -3.26 -2.64
CA ALA A 21 -14.30 -2.64 -3.68
C ALA A 21 -13.43 -2.13 -4.84
N ALA A 22 -12.21 -1.72 -4.58
CA ALA A 22 -11.30 -1.22 -5.61
C ALA A 22 -10.84 -2.32 -6.58
N GLY A 23 -10.83 -3.57 -6.13
CA GLY A 23 -10.39 -4.69 -6.95
C GLY A 23 -8.89 -4.67 -7.26
N SER A 24 -8.53 -5.15 -8.44
CA SER A 24 -7.12 -5.22 -8.87
C SER A 24 -6.60 -3.82 -9.20
N PRO A 25 -5.31 -3.53 -8.90
CA PRO A 25 -4.72 -2.25 -9.27
C PRO A 25 -4.57 -2.13 -10.79
N PRO A 26 -4.40 -0.89 -11.31
CA PRO A 26 -4.23 -0.67 -12.74
C PRO A 26 -3.02 -1.38 -13.32
N GLU A 27 -3.06 -1.63 -14.62
CA GLU A 27 -1.92 -2.18 -15.35
C GLU A 27 -0.68 -1.30 -15.13
N GLY A 28 0.48 -1.96 -14.97
CA GLY A 28 1.73 -1.27 -14.65
C GLY A 28 1.98 -1.11 -13.15
N THR A 29 1.02 -1.49 -12.32
CA THR A 29 1.17 -1.51 -10.85
C THR A 29 0.85 -2.88 -10.29
N LYS A 30 1.46 -3.21 -9.16
CA LYS A 30 1.24 -4.50 -8.50
C LYS A 30 1.41 -4.37 -7.00
N VAL A 31 0.51 -4.99 -6.24
CA VAL A 31 0.66 -5.17 -4.80
C VAL A 31 1.24 -6.54 -4.55
N HIS A 32 2.44 -6.60 -4.00
CA HIS A 32 3.11 -7.87 -3.70
C HIS A 32 2.73 -8.41 -2.32
N GLN A 33 2.59 -7.51 -1.35
CA GLN A 33 2.31 -7.88 0.04
C GLN A 33 1.39 -6.86 0.69
N MET A 34 0.50 -7.35 1.54
CA MET A 34 -0.33 -6.54 2.42
C MET A 34 -0.26 -7.18 3.81
N LEU A 35 0.35 -6.48 4.75
CA LEU A 35 0.68 -7.01 6.07
C LEU A 35 -0.01 -6.17 7.15
N PRO A 36 -1.25 -6.55 7.54
CA PRO A 36 -1.95 -5.82 8.60
C PRO A 36 -1.43 -6.18 9.98
N SER A 37 -1.51 -5.23 10.91
CA SER A 37 -1.24 -5.48 12.32
C SER A 37 -2.36 -6.31 12.95
N THR A 38 -2.03 -7.03 14.04
CA THR A 38 -3.01 -7.88 14.72
C THR A 38 -4.11 -7.09 15.42
N ASP A 39 -3.84 -5.83 15.79
CA ASP A 39 -4.83 -4.96 16.43
C ASP A 39 -5.71 -4.18 15.43
N GLY A 40 -5.44 -4.29 14.14
CA GLY A 40 -6.20 -3.61 13.10
C GLY A 40 -5.88 -2.12 12.93
N ALA A 41 -4.92 -1.58 13.68
CA ALA A 41 -4.63 -0.14 13.69
C ALA A 41 -3.65 0.28 12.61
N SER A 42 -2.90 -0.65 12.02
CA SER A 42 -1.89 -0.34 11.00
C SER A 42 -1.74 -1.46 10.00
N ALA A 43 -1.12 -1.13 8.87
CA ALA A 43 -0.75 -2.09 7.85
C ALA A 43 0.44 -1.58 7.06
N VAL A 44 1.17 -2.49 6.44
CA VAL A 44 2.27 -2.17 5.51
C VAL A 44 1.99 -2.87 4.19
N CYS A 45 2.12 -2.15 3.09
CA CYS A 45 2.01 -2.72 1.74
C CYS A 45 3.32 -2.60 1.01
N LEU A 46 3.66 -3.63 0.25
CA LEU A 46 4.76 -3.58 -0.72
C LEU A 46 4.16 -3.52 -2.13
N TRP A 47 4.42 -2.41 -2.81
CA TRP A 47 3.97 -2.16 -4.17
C TRP A 47 5.13 -2.21 -5.15
N GLU A 48 4.81 -2.50 -6.40
CA GLU A 48 5.70 -2.25 -7.53
C GLU A 48 4.98 -1.35 -8.53
N ALA A 49 5.64 -0.27 -8.94
CA ALA A 49 5.11 0.74 -9.87
C ALA A 49 6.26 1.52 -10.48
N ASP A 50 5.92 2.50 -11.33
CA ASP A 50 6.92 3.37 -11.95
C ASP A 50 7.47 4.43 -10.99
N GLY A 51 6.80 4.70 -9.88
CA GLY A 51 7.27 5.66 -8.89
C GLY A 51 6.37 5.76 -7.68
N VAL A 52 6.86 6.47 -6.67
CA VAL A 52 6.14 6.70 -5.40
C VAL A 52 4.85 7.48 -5.64
N ASP A 53 4.86 8.48 -6.52
CA ASP A 53 3.66 9.31 -6.76
C ASP A 53 2.51 8.51 -7.37
N THR A 54 2.81 7.55 -8.22
CA THR A 54 1.79 6.66 -8.80
C THR A 54 1.09 5.88 -7.68
N VAL A 55 1.85 5.30 -6.76
CA VAL A 55 1.31 4.56 -5.61
C VAL A 55 0.53 5.48 -4.68
N ARG A 56 1.06 6.68 -4.37
CA ARG A 56 0.39 7.66 -3.50
C ARG A 56 -0.99 8.02 -4.05
N LYS A 57 -1.10 8.33 -5.33
CA LYS A 57 -2.38 8.71 -5.94
C LYS A 57 -3.40 7.58 -5.86
N LEU A 58 -2.97 6.35 -6.13
CA LEU A 58 -3.85 5.18 -6.07
C LEU A 58 -4.32 4.89 -4.64
N VAL A 59 -3.42 4.88 -3.69
CA VAL A 59 -3.73 4.58 -2.29
C VAL A 59 -4.60 5.66 -1.68
N ASP A 60 -4.26 6.93 -1.89
CA ASP A 60 -5.03 8.04 -1.32
C ASP A 60 -6.44 8.10 -1.91
N ALA A 61 -6.60 7.80 -3.20
CA ALA A 61 -7.91 7.74 -3.83
C ALA A 61 -8.76 6.59 -3.29
N THR A 62 -8.13 5.47 -2.90
CA THR A 62 -8.84 4.28 -2.44
C THR A 62 -9.15 4.33 -0.95
N VAL A 63 -8.17 4.63 -0.10
CA VAL A 63 -8.30 4.53 1.37
C VAL A 63 -7.96 5.81 2.12
N GLY A 64 -7.76 6.93 1.45
CA GLY A 64 -7.36 8.19 2.09
C GLY A 64 -8.37 8.72 3.09
N SER A 65 -9.65 8.33 3.00
CA SER A 65 -10.67 8.76 3.95
C SER A 65 -10.69 7.93 5.24
N SER A 66 -10.07 6.74 5.25
CA SER A 66 -10.08 5.81 6.39
C SER A 66 -8.71 5.56 7.00
N SER A 67 -7.64 6.08 6.38
CA SER A 67 -6.28 5.91 6.87
C SER A 67 -5.40 7.10 6.54
N SER A 68 -4.34 7.27 7.34
CA SER A 68 -3.22 8.16 7.03
C SER A 68 -2.09 7.31 6.49
N ASN A 69 -1.50 7.71 5.37
CA ASN A 69 -0.57 6.86 4.65
C ASN A 69 0.75 7.61 4.41
N THR A 70 1.86 6.92 4.62
CA THR A 70 3.20 7.42 4.29
C THR A 70 3.85 6.48 3.29
N TYR A 71 4.77 7.02 2.49
CA TYR A 71 5.31 6.33 1.32
C TYR A 71 6.82 6.51 1.26
N PHE A 72 7.54 5.46 0.84
CA PHE A 72 8.95 5.60 0.48
C PHE A 72 9.33 4.59 -0.59
N ALA A 73 10.29 4.98 -1.43
CA ALA A 73 10.89 4.06 -2.39
C ALA A 73 11.87 3.12 -1.68
N VAL A 74 11.84 1.85 -2.06
CA VAL A 74 12.74 0.85 -1.49
C VAL A 74 14.08 0.91 -2.21
N ASP A 75 15.18 0.90 -1.44
CA ASP A 75 16.52 0.71 -1.99
C ASP A 75 16.72 -0.78 -2.29
N ALA A 76 16.47 -1.16 -3.54
CA ALA A 76 16.52 -2.57 -3.94
C ALA A 76 17.90 -3.17 -3.82
N SER A 77 18.97 -2.36 -3.86
CA SER A 77 20.34 -2.87 -3.78
C SER A 77 20.71 -3.36 -2.39
N ASN A 78 20.04 -2.86 -1.35
CA ASN A 78 20.27 -3.23 0.04
C ASN A 78 19.09 -4.02 0.65
N ALA A 79 18.00 -4.19 -0.08
CA ALA A 79 16.83 -4.89 0.42
C ALA A 79 17.03 -6.40 0.41
N MET A 80 16.32 -7.06 1.32
CA MET A 80 16.23 -8.52 1.38
C MET A 80 14.77 -8.94 1.34
N GLY A 81 14.48 -10.04 0.64
CA GLY A 81 13.13 -10.59 0.60
C GLY A 81 12.21 -9.96 -0.44
N LEU A 82 12.73 -9.14 -1.32
CA LEU A 82 11.91 -8.59 -2.41
C LEU A 82 11.44 -9.69 -3.37
N PRO A 83 10.24 -9.55 -3.95
CA PRO A 83 9.75 -10.46 -4.99
C PRO A 83 10.66 -10.45 -6.22
N ARG A 84 10.71 -11.57 -6.90
CA ARG A 84 11.49 -11.74 -8.14
C ARG A 84 10.60 -11.68 -9.37
#